data_6d6659fdfbf2a7871f119926952cffa6
#
_entry.id   6d6659fdfbf2a7871f119926952cffa6
#
_cell.length_a   1.000
_cell.length_b   1.000
_cell.length_c   1.000
_cell.angle_alpha   90.00
_cell.angle_beta   90.00
_cell.angle_gamma   90.00
#
_symmetry.space_group_name_H-M   'P 1'
#
loop_
_entity.id
_entity.type
_entity.pdbx_description
1 polymer ?
#
loop_
_entity_poly.entity_id
_entity_poly.type
_entity_poly.pdbx_seq_one_letter_code
_entity_poly.pdbx_strand_id
1 'polypeptide(L)'
;MNNQNVLAQTQTEPLLAAPLAAPERIGKYYVVHEVGRGSSGIVYLSHDPFYGRDVAIKLYHATGNEDAESRNARRMFMGEAHMIGKLHHPNIVPIYDAGEEEGRRYVVTEHIHGARTLSAYCRPGSLLPIDQVVQIIYKCAKALHYAHSRGVVH
;
A
#
# COMPACT_ATOMS: atom_id res chain seq x y z
N MET A 1 -23.26 -25.78 -56.60
CA MET A 1 -23.99 -25.67 -55.32
C MET A 1 -22.97 -25.84 -54.18
N ASN A 2 -22.32 -24.75 -53.75
CA ASN A 2 -21.34 -24.76 -52.68
C ASN A 2 -21.83 -23.84 -51.58
N ASN A 3 -22.23 -24.46 -50.50
CA ASN A 3 -22.66 -23.76 -49.28
C ASN A 3 -21.45 -23.65 -48.35
N GLN A 4 -20.80 -22.50 -48.32
CA GLN A 4 -19.76 -22.20 -47.32
C GLN A 4 -20.41 -21.54 -46.15
N ASN A 5 -20.46 -22.27 -45.03
CA ASN A 5 -20.94 -21.84 -43.76
C ASN A 5 -19.81 -21.06 -43.05
N VAL A 6 -19.90 -19.74 -43.04
CA VAL A 6 -18.97 -18.86 -42.33
C VAL A 6 -19.39 -18.80 -40.84
N LEU A 7 -18.69 -19.54 -40.00
CA LEU A 7 -18.81 -19.43 -38.57
C LEU A 7 -18.20 -18.10 -38.12
N ALA A 8 -19.05 -17.15 -37.74
CA ALA A 8 -18.64 -15.93 -37.07
C ALA A 8 -18.11 -16.28 -35.69
N GLN A 9 -16.79 -16.16 -35.51
CA GLN A 9 -16.16 -16.23 -34.20
C GLN A 9 -16.44 -14.91 -33.44
N THR A 10 -17.36 -14.96 -32.53
CA THR A 10 -17.58 -13.86 -31.56
C THR A 10 -16.40 -13.83 -30.58
N GLN A 11 -15.45 -12.93 -30.83
CA GLN A 11 -14.41 -12.63 -29.87
C GLN A 11 -15.07 -11.88 -28.70
N THR A 12 -15.24 -12.58 -27.60
CA THR A 12 -15.62 -11.96 -26.33
C THR A 12 -14.38 -11.24 -25.78
N GLU A 13 -14.28 -9.94 -26.01
CA GLU A 13 -13.30 -9.11 -25.31
C GLU A 13 -13.55 -9.24 -23.81
N PRO A 14 -12.47 -9.43 -22.98
CA PRO A 14 -12.64 -9.42 -21.55
C PRO A 14 -13.10 -8.00 -21.15
N LEU A 15 -14.29 -7.91 -20.56
CA LEU A 15 -14.76 -6.69 -19.90
C LEU A 15 -13.67 -6.26 -18.90
N LEU A 16 -12.94 -5.20 -19.23
CA LEU A 16 -12.12 -4.51 -18.25
C LEU A 16 -13.08 -4.05 -17.14
N ALA A 17 -12.96 -4.67 -15.97
CA ALA A 17 -13.71 -4.26 -14.81
C ALA A 17 -13.45 -2.76 -14.59
N ALA A 18 -14.51 -1.95 -14.62
CA ALA A 18 -14.40 -0.52 -14.34
C ALA A 18 -13.65 -0.31 -13.01
N PRO A 19 -12.77 0.68 -12.91
CA PRO A 19 -12.05 0.94 -11.67
C PRO A 19 -13.10 1.16 -10.57
N LEU A 20 -13.05 0.35 -9.52
CA LEU A 20 -13.92 0.52 -8.35
C LEU A 20 -13.76 1.96 -7.88
N ALA A 21 -14.88 2.69 -7.74
CA ALA A 21 -14.86 4.03 -7.19
C ALA A 21 -14.13 4.02 -5.84
N ALA A 22 -13.36 5.07 -5.55
CA ALA A 22 -12.69 5.19 -4.28
C ALA A 22 -13.75 5.15 -3.16
N PRO A 23 -13.52 4.38 -2.07
CA PRO A 23 -14.44 4.37 -0.95
C PRO A 23 -14.51 5.76 -0.32
N GLU A 24 -15.67 6.16 0.19
CA GLU A 24 -15.79 7.44 0.92
C GLU A 24 -15.07 7.40 2.27
N ARG A 25 -14.98 6.21 2.87
CA ARG A 25 -14.34 5.98 4.18
C ARG A 25 -13.60 4.65 4.19
N ILE A 26 -12.59 4.57 5.07
CA ILE A 26 -11.91 3.34 5.46
C ILE A 26 -11.82 3.37 6.99
N GLY A 27 -12.58 2.50 7.65
CA GLY A 27 -12.78 2.58 9.10
C GLY A 27 -13.36 3.95 9.51
N LYS A 28 -12.70 4.61 10.43
CA LYS A 28 -13.06 5.96 10.91
C LYS A 28 -12.56 7.11 10.04
N TYR A 29 -11.72 6.84 9.04
CA TYR A 29 -11.01 7.84 8.23
C TYR A 29 -11.81 8.22 6.99
N TYR A 30 -11.85 9.52 6.67
CA TYR A 30 -12.46 10.01 5.43
C TYR A 30 -11.43 9.97 4.30
N VAL A 31 -11.76 9.32 3.20
CA VAL A 31 -10.89 9.27 2.02
C VAL A 31 -10.96 10.59 1.25
N VAL A 32 -9.78 11.17 0.97
CA VAL A 32 -9.67 12.40 0.20
C VAL A 32 -9.43 12.08 -1.28
N HIS A 33 -8.39 11.32 -1.59
CA HIS A 33 -8.12 10.83 -2.96
C HIS A 33 -7.12 9.66 -2.95
N GLU A 34 -7.05 8.95 -4.06
CA GLU A 34 -6.03 7.93 -4.32
C GLU A 34 -4.67 8.60 -4.56
N VAL A 35 -3.64 8.18 -3.82
CA VAL A 35 -2.24 8.63 -3.96
C VAL A 35 -1.47 7.71 -4.90
N GLY A 36 -1.77 6.42 -4.88
CA GLY A 36 -1.09 5.45 -5.70
C GLY A 36 -1.67 4.05 -5.59
N ARG A 37 -1.38 3.23 -6.61
CA ARG A 37 -1.87 1.86 -6.73
C ARG A 37 -0.72 0.92 -7.06
N GLY A 38 -0.67 -0.22 -6.39
CA GLY A 38 0.34 -1.26 -6.61
C GLY A 38 -0.24 -2.67 -6.58
N SER A 39 0.61 -3.66 -6.74
CA SER A 39 0.23 -5.08 -6.75
C SER A 39 -0.39 -5.56 -5.44
N SER A 40 -0.04 -4.96 -4.31
CA SER A 40 -0.51 -5.36 -2.98
C SER A 40 -1.72 -4.57 -2.49
N GLY A 41 -2.10 -3.47 -3.15
CA GLY A 41 -3.21 -2.63 -2.70
C GLY A 41 -3.14 -1.20 -3.24
N ILE A 42 -4.00 -0.36 -2.67
CA ILE A 42 -4.16 1.04 -3.05
C ILE A 42 -3.83 1.92 -1.85
N VAL A 43 -3.12 3.01 -2.09
CA VAL A 43 -2.80 4.02 -1.05
C VAL A 43 -3.70 5.22 -1.25
N TYR A 44 -4.38 5.62 -0.20
CA TYR A 44 -5.24 6.79 -0.16
C TYR A 44 -4.68 7.86 0.77
N LEU A 45 -4.75 9.13 0.36
CA LEU A 45 -4.74 10.23 1.30
C LEU A 45 -6.10 10.25 2.00
N SER A 46 -6.07 10.31 3.33
CA SER A 46 -7.28 10.28 4.15
C SER A 46 -7.16 11.25 5.31
N HIS A 47 -8.28 11.67 5.87
CA HIS A 47 -8.35 12.55 7.02
C HIS A 47 -8.76 11.78 8.29
N ASP A 48 -7.97 11.94 9.36
CA ASP A 48 -8.30 11.44 10.68
C ASP A 48 -9.13 12.49 11.44
N PRO A 49 -10.45 12.28 11.60
CA PRO A 49 -11.32 13.28 12.23
C PRO A 49 -11.08 13.43 13.73
N PHE A 50 -10.48 12.42 14.38
CA PHE A 50 -10.23 12.45 15.82
C PHE A 50 -9.01 13.31 16.15
N TYR A 51 -7.93 13.17 15.39
CA TYR A 51 -6.70 13.94 15.56
C TYR A 51 -6.61 15.18 14.68
N GLY A 52 -7.56 15.40 13.75
CA GLY A 52 -7.60 16.55 12.86
C GLY A 52 -6.38 16.62 11.93
N ARG A 53 -5.91 15.48 11.42
CA ARG A 53 -4.69 15.38 10.59
C ARG A 53 -4.90 14.52 9.37
N ASP A 54 -4.06 14.74 8.36
CA ASP A 54 -4.00 13.89 7.20
C ASP A 54 -3.10 12.67 7.45
N VAL A 55 -3.52 11.52 6.92
CA VAL A 55 -2.87 10.23 7.05
C VAL A 55 -2.80 9.55 5.68
N ALA A 56 -1.85 8.64 5.51
CA ALA A 56 -1.82 7.73 4.37
C ALA A 56 -2.40 6.38 4.78
N ILE A 57 -3.37 5.86 4.02
CA ILE A 57 -3.97 4.55 4.27
C ILE A 57 -3.67 3.64 3.11
N LYS A 58 -2.93 2.57 3.38
CA LYS A 58 -2.76 1.48 2.43
C LYS A 58 -3.86 0.45 2.66
N LEU A 59 -4.77 0.35 1.70
CA LEU A 59 -5.83 -0.64 1.66
C LEU A 59 -5.37 -1.81 0.79
N TYR A 60 -5.22 -2.97 1.39
CA TYR A 60 -4.78 -4.18 0.68
C TYR A 60 -5.92 -4.79 -0.14
N HIS A 61 -5.57 -5.50 -1.20
CA HIS A 61 -6.57 -6.28 -1.96
C HIS A 61 -7.21 -7.34 -1.06
N ALA A 62 -8.47 -7.64 -1.30
CA ALA A 62 -9.16 -8.70 -0.59
C ALA A 62 -8.42 -10.04 -0.79
N THR A 63 -8.13 -10.73 0.28
CA THR A 63 -7.66 -12.12 0.23
C THR A 63 -8.89 -12.99 0.41
N GLY A 64 -9.26 -13.75 -0.64
CA GLY A 64 -10.32 -14.75 -0.74
C GLY A 64 -11.18 -15.12 0.50
N ASN A 65 -11.95 -16.19 0.42
CA ASN A 65 -13.00 -16.61 1.36
C ASN A 65 -12.58 -16.61 2.84
N GLU A 66 -13.57 -16.39 3.74
CA GLU A 66 -13.43 -16.47 5.21
C GLU A 66 -13.23 -17.92 5.71
N ASP A 67 -12.13 -18.54 5.35
CA ASP A 67 -11.70 -19.83 5.86
C ASP A 67 -10.75 -19.68 7.07
N ALA A 68 -10.31 -20.83 7.62
CA ALA A 68 -9.38 -20.85 8.76
C ALA A 68 -8.02 -20.20 8.40
N GLU A 69 -7.61 -20.28 7.15
CA GLU A 69 -6.37 -19.70 6.63
C GLU A 69 -6.45 -18.17 6.60
N SER A 70 -7.57 -17.62 6.20
CA SER A 70 -7.85 -16.19 6.18
C SER A 70 -7.82 -15.59 7.60
N ARG A 71 -8.41 -16.28 8.58
CA ARG A 71 -8.36 -15.85 10.00
C ARG A 71 -6.94 -15.85 10.56
N ASN A 72 -6.14 -16.84 10.18
CA ASN A 72 -4.74 -16.91 10.61
C ASN A 72 -3.90 -15.81 9.98
N ALA A 73 -4.08 -15.56 8.68
CA ALA A 73 -3.44 -14.47 7.95
C ALA A 73 -3.81 -13.09 8.54
N ARG A 74 -5.06 -12.90 8.98
CA ARG A 74 -5.49 -11.69 9.69
C ARG A 74 -4.75 -11.52 11.01
N ARG A 75 -4.64 -12.57 11.82
CA ARG A 75 -3.93 -12.52 13.11
C ARG A 75 -2.46 -12.17 12.92
N MET A 76 -1.80 -12.77 11.91
CA MET A 76 -0.41 -12.49 11.57
C MET A 76 -0.25 -11.03 11.14
N PHE A 77 -1.10 -10.54 10.22
CA PHE A 77 -1.08 -9.16 9.77
C PHE A 77 -1.22 -8.15 10.92
N MET A 78 -2.19 -8.36 11.82
CA MET A 78 -2.38 -7.48 12.98
C MET A 78 -1.20 -7.56 13.95
N GLY A 79 -0.60 -8.75 14.12
CA GLY A 79 0.61 -8.93 14.91
C GLY A 79 1.81 -8.18 14.33
N GLU A 80 2.04 -8.27 13.04
CA GLU A 80 3.10 -7.53 12.34
C GLU A 80 2.88 -6.01 12.44
N ALA A 81 1.67 -5.53 12.14
CA ALA A 81 1.35 -4.12 12.25
C ALA A 81 1.59 -3.59 13.67
N HIS A 82 1.22 -4.36 14.70
CA HIS A 82 1.47 -4.03 16.09
C HIS A 82 2.97 -3.95 16.43
N MET A 83 3.76 -4.88 15.92
CA MET A 83 5.22 -4.87 16.13
C MET A 83 5.88 -3.68 15.42
N ILE A 84 5.50 -3.40 14.18
CA ILE A 84 6.02 -2.26 13.41
C ILE A 84 5.57 -0.95 14.04
N GLY A 85 4.34 -0.86 14.55
CA GLY A 85 3.81 0.33 15.24
C GLY A 85 4.58 0.74 16.50
N LYS A 86 5.37 -0.17 17.08
CA LYS A 86 6.28 0.13 18.21
C LYS A 86 7.64 0.71 17.77
N LEU A 87 7.93 0.74 16.49
CA LEU A 87 9.18 1.30 15.97
C LEU A 87 9.11 2.83 15.96
N HIS A 88 10.04 3.45 16.66
CA HIS A 88 10.20 4.91 16.69
C HIS A 88 11.60 5.27 16.20
N HIS A 89 11.69 5.67 14.94
CA HIS A 89 12.96 6.01 14.30
C HIS A 89 12.74 7.10 13.24
N PRO A 90 13.60 8.12 13.12
CA PRO A 90 13.39 9.27 12.24
C PRO A 90 13.35 8.90 10.74
N ASN A 91 13.80 7.71 10.37
CA ASN A 91 13.79 7.22 8.98
C ASN A 91 12.86 6.00 8.79
N ILE A 92 11.91 5.78 9.69
CA ILE A 92 10.82 4.80 9.57
C ILE A 92 9.51 5.56 9.68
N VAL A 93 8.65 5.41 8.70
CA VAL A 93 7.31 6.02 8.72
C VAL A 93 6.49 5.35 9.84
N PRO A 94 5.96 6.11 10.81
CA PRO A 94 5.19 5.53 11.90
C PRO A 94 3.86 4.96 11.41
N ILE A 95 3.48 3.80 11.95
CA ILE A 95 2.13 3.26 11.84
C ILE A 95 1.29 3.83 12.98
N TYR A 96 0.16 4.43 12.64
CA TYR A 96 -0.78 4.99 13.61
C TYR A 96 -1.91 4.04 13.98
N ASP A 97 -2.32 3.20 13.02
CA ASP A 97 -3.44 2.27 13.19
C ASP A 97 -3.36 1.16 12.14
N ALA A 98 -4.05 0.06 12.39
CA ALA A 98 -4.27 -0.99 11.42
C ALA A 98 -5.62 -1.65 11.70
N GLY A 99 -6.30 -2.10 10.65
CA GLY A 99 -7.61 -2.70 10.79
C GLY A 99 -8.02 -3.52 9.58
N GLU A 100 -9.28 -3.92 9.64
CA GLU A 100 -9.95 -4.61 8.54
C GLU A 100 -11.35 -4.07 8.37
N GLU A 101 -11.76 -3.87 7.14
CA GLU A 101 -13.09 -3.42 6.75
C GLU A 101 -13.50 -4.13 5.46
N GLU A 102 -14.71 -4.66 5.43
CA GLU A 102 -15.26 -5.40 4.28
C GLU A 102 -14.32 -6.48 3.75
N GLY A 103 -13.64 -7.23 4.64
CA GLY A 103 -12.69 -8.29 4.28
C GLY A 103 -11.38 -7.78 3.69
N ARG A 104 -11.12 -6.48 3.70
CA ARG A 104 -9.87 -5.86 3.27
C ARG A 104 -9.10 -5.29 4.44
N ARG A 105 -7.84 -5.65 4.53
CA ARG A 105 -6.93 -5.15 5.57
C ARG A 105 -6.39 -3.78 5.18
N TYR A 106 -6.17 -2.92 6.17
CA TYR A 106 -5.55 -1.61 5.95
C TYR A 106 -4.54 -1.27 7.04
N VAL A 107 -3.59 -0.43 6.68
CA VAL A 107 -2.60 0.17 7.59
C VAL A 107 -2.64 1.68 7.41
N VAL A 108 -2.67 2.40 8.53
CA VAL A 108 -2.67 3.86 8.59
C VAL A 108 -1.29 4.33 9.03
N THR A 109 -0.69 5.20 8.24
CA THR A 109 0.65 5.75 8.50
C THR A 109 0.64 7.27 8.44
N GLU A 110 1.74 7.87 8.83
CA GLU A 110 2.00 9.27 8.54
C GLU A 110 1.89 9.55 7.04
N HIS A 111 1.22 10.65 6.69
CA HIS A 111 1.27 11.20 5.34
C HIS A 111 2.42 12.18 5.21
N ILE A 112 3.39 11.86 4.36
CA ILE A 112 4.54 12.71 4.09
C ILE A 112 4.22 13.62 2.91
N HIS A 113 3.90 14.87 3.21
CA HIS A 113 3.57 15.87 2.20
C HIS A 113 4.72 16.09 1.22
N GLY A 114 4.42 16.11 -0.08
CA GLY A 114 5.40 16.34 -1.13
C GLY A 114 6.46 15.24 -1.30
N ALA A 115 6.27 14.08 -0.65
CA ALA A 115 7.18 12.95 -0.77
C ALA A 115 7.36 12.50 -2.22
N ARG A 116 8.60 12.20 -2.59
CA ARG A 116 8.94 11.58 -3.88
C ARG A 116 9.64 10.26 -3.62
N THR A 117 9.30 9.26 -4.42
CA THR A 117 10.02 7.99 -4.40
C THR A 117 11.37 8.12 -5.10
N LEU A 118 12.32 7.28 -4.74
CA LEU A 118 13.63 7.26 -5.40
C LEU A 118 13.56 6.91 -6.89
N SER A 119 12.47 6.29 -7.35
CA SER A 119 12.24 6.01 -8.78
C SER A 119 12.28 7.27 -9.66
N ALA A 120 11.94 8.44 -9.11
CA ALA A 120 12.04 9.72 -9.81
C ALA A 120 13.50 10.09 -10.18
N TYR A 121 14.47 9.51 -9.49
CA TYR A 121 15.90 9.78 -9.63
C TYR A 121 16.68 8.62 -10.28
N CYS A 122 15.99 7.65 -10.89
CA CYS A 122 16.60 6.47 -11.53
C CYS A 122 16.77 6.64 -13.05
N ARG A 123 16.60 7.84 -13.61
CA ARG A 123 16.70 8.08 -15.05
C ARG A 123 17.97 8.87 -15.36
N PRO A 124 18.61 8.65 -16.54
CA PRO A 124 19.69 9.51 -17.02
C PRO A 124 19.24 10.98 -16.99
N GLY A 125 20.12 11.85 -16.48
CA GLY A 125 19.82 13.28 -16.31
C GLY A 125 19.05 13.68 -15.04
N SER A 126 18.57 12.72 -14.24
CA SER A 126 17.91 12.98 -12.95
C SER A 126 18.54 12.24 -11.78
N LEU A 127 19.73 11.66 -11.97
CA LEU A 127 20.44 10.94 -10.92
C LEU A 127 20.83 11.86 -9.77
N LEU A 128 20.73 11.34 -8.54
CA LEU A 128 21.22 12.06 -7.37
C LEU A 128 22.74 12.10 -7.34
N PRO A 129 23.35 13.17 -6.80
CA PRO A 129 24.76 13.21 -6.47
C PRO A 129 25.17 12.04 -5.57
N ILE A 130 26.40 11.52 -5.75
CA ILE A 130 26.87 10.32 -5.04
C ILE A 130 26.83 10.51 -3.52
N ASP A 131 27.19 11.68 -3.01
CA ASP A 131 27.13 12.00 -1.59
C ASP A 131 25.71 11.90 -1.01
N GLN A 132 24.70 12.33 -1.76
CA GLN A 132 23.30 12.16 -1.37
C GLN A 132 22.86 10.70 -1.38
N VAL A 133 23.29 9.93 -2.39
CA VAL A 133 23.01 8.48 -2.43
C VAL A 133 23.61 7.78 -1.21
N VAL A 134 24.88 8.09 -0.88
CA VAL A 134 25.55 7.52 0.30
C VAL A 134 24.80 7.87 1.59
N GLN A 135 24.35 9.12 1.74
CA GLN A 135 23.57 9.53 2.92
C GLN A 135 22.24 8.80 3.02
N ILE A 136 21.52 8.61 1.91
CA ILE A 136 20.25 7.88 1.87
C ILE A 136 20.48 6.43 2.29
N ILE A 137 21.46 5.75 1.67
CA ILE A 137 21.79 4.35 1.99
C ILE A 137 22.18 4.20 3.47
N TYR A 138 22.99 5.12 3.99
CA TYR A 138 23.36 5.11 5.40
C TYR A 138 22.14 5.22 6.33
N LYS A 139 21.22 6.15 6.05
CA LYS A 139 19.99 6.32 6.83
C LYS A 139 19.10 5.09 6.75
N CYS A 140 18.93 4.51 5.56
CA CYS A 140 18.19 3.27 5.37
C CYS A 140 18.81 2.11 6.16
N ALA A 141 20.14 1.92 6.07
CA ALA A 141 20.84 0.87 6.81
C ALA A 141 20.67 1.01 8.33
N LYS A 142 20.72 2.23 8.86
CA LYS A 142 20.44 2.48 10.29
C LYS A 142 19.00 2.16 10.68
N ALA A 143 18.03 2.54 9.84
CA ALA A 143 16.63 2.24 10.07
C ALA A 143 16.36 0.73 10.06
N LEU A 144 16.95 0.00 9.11
CA LEU A 144 16.88 -1.46 9.02
C LEU A 144 17.54 -2.15 10.21
N HIS A 145 18.73 -1.71 10.58
CA HIS A 145 19.41 -2.24 11.77
C HIS A 145 18.55 -2.06 13.03
N TYR A 146 17.96 -0.88 13.20
CA TYR A 146 17.04 -0.61 14.31
C TYR A 146 15.82 -1.54 14.29
N ALA A 147 15.16 -1.71 13.14
CA ALA A 147 14.00 -2.60 13.01
C ALA A 147 14.38 -4.05 13.33
N HIS A 148 15.48 -4.56 12.75
CA HIS A 148 15.99 -5.92 12.97
C HIS A 148 16.35 -6.17 14.43
N SER A 149 16.97 -5.20 15.11
CA SER A 149 17.29 -5.30 16.54
C SER A 149 16.04 -5.38 17.44
N ARG A 150 14.87 -5.02 16.90
CA ARG A 150 13.56 -5.11 17.56
C ARG A 150 12.74 -6.31 17.07
N GLY A 151 13.34 -7.23 16.32
CA GLY A 151 12.70 -8.44 15.81
C GLY A 151 11.79 -8.22 14.60
N VAL A 152 11.80 -7.04 14.00
CA VAL A 152 11.03 -6.74 12.78
C VAL A 152 11.95 -6.93 11.57
N VAL A 153 11.70 -7.97 10.78
CA VAL A 153 12.37 -8.27 9.52
C VAL A 153 11.41 -7.90 8.38
N HIS A 154 11.91 -7.16 7.40
CA HIS A 154 11.09 -6.65 6.28
C HIS A 154 11.41 -7.41 4.99
#